data_2ced08f4fe398364307ef9b31e345bf2
#
_entry.id   2ced08f4fe398364307ef9b31e345bf2
#
_cell.length_a   1.000
_cell.length_b   1.000
_cell.length_c   1.000
_cell.angle_alpha   90.00
_cell.angle_beta   90.00
_cell.angle_gamma   90.00
#
_symmetry.space_group_name_H-M   'P 1'
#
loop_
_entity.id
_entity.type
_entity.pdbx_description
1 polymer ?
#
loop_
_entity_poly.entity_id
_entity_poly.type
_entity_poly.pdbx_seq_one_letter_code
_entity_poly.pdbx_strand_id
1 'polypeptide(L)'
;MSSNAKPQSGSKGTTTHTRRPGNDDGLRIEEVSIAGHVGPVTLRLYRPMGPSASVGAAHAHAGQPGVVVPLEAHLPAVLYFHGGGFCAGSLDDGDAAARYLATHVPALVVSVGYSLAPEHPFPAAPEDAWNAARWLQRHARRYGASPRRLAVAGHDAGGNIATALTMIARDRGEIAISAQALLAPLLDPSMTRLADGRTPSDIEASECAQCYRKYLPHATQRLHPYAAPLESRRLAGLPATLIASAEHDLLHVEAEKYAAELIAAGVPTQVTRHRSASHHGLAALPAALREVAAFLTRRLAPPAAGPTQ
;
A
#
# COMPACT_ATOMS: atom_id res chain seq x y z
N MET A 1 -19.26 4.95 -53.20
CA MET A 1 -17.80 5.14 -52.98
C MET A 1 -17.56 4.94 -51.47
N SER A 2 -17.13 3.74 -51.13
CA SER A 2 -16.91 3.31 -49.75
C SER A 2 -15.51 3.76 -49.28
N SER A 3 -15.44 4.45 -48.16
CA SER A 3 -14.19 4.76 -47.49
C SER A 3 -14.12 3.99 -46.19
N ASN A 4 -13.33 2.92 -46.17
CA ASN A 4 -12.96 2.11 -45.01
C ASN A 4 -11.94 2.88 -44.16
N ALA A 5 -12.31 3.28 -42.94
CA ALA A 5 -11.37 3.75 -41.94
C ALA A 5 -11.01 2.57 -40.98
N LYS A 6 -9.74 2.16 -41.01
CA LYS A 6 -9.13 1.22 -40.05
C LYS A 6 -9.08 1.83 -38.65
N PRO A 7 -9.30 1.05 -37.56
CA PRO A 7 -9.01 1.53 -36.22
C PRO A 7 -7.51 1.56 -35.97
N GLN A 8 -7.04 2.69 -35.45
CA GLN A 8 -5.65 2.87 -35.05
C GLN A 8 -5.34 2.10 -33.76
N SER A 9 -4.27 1.39 -33.80
CA SER A 9 -3.68 0.56 -32.76
C SER A 9 -3.29 1.33 -31.51
N GLY A 10 -3.47 0.67 -30.37
CA GLY A 10 -3.24 1.15 -29.01
C GLY A 10 -1.90 1.85 -28.79
N SER A 11 -1.96 2.94 -28.06
CA SER A 11 -0.83 3.67 -27.53
C SER A 11 -0.07 2.79 -26.53
N LYS A 12 1.14 2.42 -26.85
CA LYS A 12 2.12 1.82 -25.93
C LYS A 12 2.48 2.89 -24.90
N GLY A 13 2.01 2.76 -23.67
CA GLY A 13 2.39 3.63 -22.58
C GLY A 13 3.91 3.63 -22.39
N THR A 14 4.54 4.75 -22.70
CA THR A 14 5.98 4.95 -22.57
C THR A 14 6.33 5.08 -21.10
N THR A 15 6.94 4.06 -20.50
CA THR A 15 7.49 4.13 -19.14
C THR A 15 8.82 4.86 -19.21
N THR A 16 8.88 6.09 -18.71
CA THR A 16 10.12 6.87 -18.63
C THR A 16 10.84 6.51 -17.33
N HIS A 17 12.07 6.03 -17.40
CA HIS A 17 12.91 5.72 -16.25
C HIS A 17 13.72 6.95 -15.87
N THR A 18 13.42 7.57 -14.73
CA THR A 18 14.29 8.56 -14.09
C THR A 18 15.08 7.86 -12.98
N ARG A 19 16.39 7.87 -13.08
CA ARG A 19 17.33 7.25 -12.14
C ARG A 19 17.81 8.30 -11.15
N ARG A 20 17.45 8.19 -9.87
CA ARG A 20 18.22 8.79 -8.78
C ARG A 20 19.32 7.78 -8.38
N PRO A 21 20.60 8.12 -8.45
CA PRO A 21 21.66 7.25 -7.95
C PRO A 21 21.77 7.40 -6.44
N GLY A 22 21.50 6.32 -5.70
CA GLY A 22 21.72 6.23 -4.27
C GLY A 22 21.75 4.76 -3.90
N ASN A 23 22.95 4.15 -3.85
CA ASN A 23 23.17 2.88 -3.17
C ASN A 23 23.42 3.20 -1.69
N ASP A 24 22.33 3.39 -0.92
CA ASP A 24 22.40 3.53 0.52
C ASP A 24 21.80 2.29 1.18
N ASP A 25 22.45 1.77 2.21
CA ASP A 25 21.95 0.71 3.10
C ASP A 25 21.60 -0.63 2.45
N GLY A 26 22.28 -1.02 1.36
CA GLY A 26 22.01 -2.30 0.69
C GLY A 26 20.70 -2.32 -0.11
N LEU A 27 20.15 -1.16 -0.47
CA LEU A 27 18.98 -1.00 -1.31
C LEU A 27 19.34 -0.40 -2.67
N ARG A 28 18.75 -0.96 -3.73
CA ARG A 28 18.68 -0.29 -5.04
C ARG A 28 17.37 0.48 -5.11
N ILE A 29 17.47 1.78 -5.33
CA ILE A 29 16.31 2.67 -5.42
C ILE A 29 16.21 3.25 -6.83
N GLU A 30 15.01 3.21 -7.39
CA GLU A 30 14.71 3.82 -8.69
C GLU A 30 13.29 4.35 -8.72
N GLU A 31 13.05 5.36 -9.55
CA GLU A 31 11.72 5.92 -9.78
C GLU A 31 11.25 5.61 -11.20
N VAL A 32 9.97 5.29 -11.32
CA VAL A 32 9.29 5.09 -12.59
C VAL A 32 8.00 5.88 -12.62
N SER A 33 7.66 6.43 -13.77
CA SER A 33 6.36 7.09 -13.98
C SER A 33 5.42 6.12 -14.70
N ILE A 34 4.20 6.03 -14.20
CA ILE A 34 3.13 5.22 -14.78
C ILE A 34 1.92 6.09 -15.13
N ALA A 35 1.02 5.59 -15.95
CA ALA A 35 -0.29 6.21 -16.15
C ALA A 35 -1.14 6.00 -14.88
N GLY A 36 -1.53 7.09 -14.21
CA GLY A 36 -2.49 7.10 -13.12
C GLY A 36 -3.92 7.32 -13.60
N HIS A 37 -4.81 7.68 -12.67
CA HIS A 37 -6.22 7.91 -12.96
C HIS A 37 -6.44 9.24 -13.71
N VAL A 38 -5.82 10.30 -13.25
CA VAL A 38 -5.98 11.66 -13.82
C VAL A 38 -4.71 12.19 -14.50
N GLY A 39 -3.57 11.58 -14.25
CA GLY A 39 -2.27 12.01 -14.79
C GLY A 39 -1.19 10.98 -14.49
N PRO A 40 0.08 11.31 -14.74
CA PRO A 40 1.20 10.42 -14.41
C PRO A 40 1.37 10.30 -12.89
N VAL A 41 1.61 9.08 -12.43
CA VAL A 41 1.92 8.76 -11.02
C VAL A 41 3.36 8.24 -10.94
N THR A 42 4.13 8.80 -10.00
CA THR A 42 5.49 8.33 -9.74
C THR A 42 5.47 7.19 -8.73
N LEU A 43 6.16 6.12 -9.05
CA LEU A 43 6.44 5.00 -8.13
C LEU A 43 7.91 5.02 -7.78
N ARG A 44 8.24 4.91 -6.48
CA ARG A 44 9.63 4.71 -6.01
C ARG A 44 9.79 3.27 -5.55
N LEU A 45 10.72 2.57 -6.18
CA LEU A 45 10.97 1.15 -5.96
C LEU A 45 12.21 0.99 -5.09
N TYR A 46 12.08 0.22 -4.01
CA TYR A 46 13.15 -0.14 -3.09
C TYR A 46 13.39 -1.65 -3.18
N ARG A 47 14.52 -2.03 -3.75
CA ARG A 47 14.90 -3.43 -3.93
C ARG A 47 16.11 -3.77 -3.07
N PRO A 48 16.03 -4.76 -2.16
CA PRO A 48 17.17 -5.19 -1.37
C PRO A 48 18.28 -5.77 -2.26
N MET A 49 19.53 -5.37 -1.99
CA MET A 49 20.76 -5.85 -2.64
C MET A 49 21.60 -6.60 -1.61
N GLY A 50 21.23 -7.78 -1.23
CA GLY A 50 21.98 -8.56 -0.24
C GLY A 50 22.08 -10.04 -0.62
N PRO A 51 22.87 -10.86 0.13
CA PRO A 51 23.04 -12.28 -0.16
C PRO A 51 21.77 -13.12 0.04
N SER A 52 20.70 -12.60 0.64
CA SER A 52 19.34 -13.16 0.48
C SER A 52 18.86 -13.03 -0.96
N ALA A 53 19.45 -12.17 -1.78
CA ALA A 53 19.49 -12.24 -3.23
C ALA A 53 20.44 -13.36 -3.75
N SER A 54 20.72 -14.42 -2.99
CA SER A 54 21.26 -15.67 -3.54
C SER A 54 20.27 -16.34 -4.53
N VAL A 55 19.02 -15.90 -4.52
CA VAL A 55 18.17 -15.86 -5.72
C VAL A 55 18.81 -15.03 -6.84
N GLY A 56 19.73 -14.11 -6.56
CA GLY A 56 20.50 -13.35 -7.54
C GLY A 56 21.63 -14.12 -8.24
N ALA A 57 22.07 -15.23 -7.72
CA ALA A 57 22.93 -16.15 -8.50
C ALA A 57 22.17 -16.70 -9.72
N ALA A 58 20.86 -16.77 -9.64
CA ALA A 58 20.02 -17.05 -10.80
C ALA A 58 20.00 -15.92 -11.83
N HIS A 59 20.32 -14.67 -11.44
CA HIS A 59 20.40 -13.55 -12.41
C HIS A 59 21.67 -13.56 -13.24
N ALA A 60 22.78 -14.12 -12.71
CA ALA A 60 23.98 -14.31 -13.52
C ALA A 60 23.75 -15.32 -14.65
N HIS A 61 22.72 -16.16 -14.53
CA HIS A 61 22.32 -17.13 -15.55
C HIS A 61 21.08 -16.73 -16.34
N ALA A 62 20.42 -15.62 -15.98
CA ALA A 62 19.23 -15.12 -16.71
C ALA A 62 19.54 -14.61 -18.14
N GLY A 63 20.79 -14.57 -18.54
CA GLY A 63 21.22 -14.34 -19.91
C GLY A 63 21.38 -15.60 -20.74
N GLN A 64 21.23 -16.78 -20.16
CA GLN A 64 21.25 -18.03 -20.91
C GLN A 64 19.83 -18.43 -21.33
N PRO A 65 19.58 -18.68 -22.61
CA PRO A 65 18.28 -19.14 -23.08
C PRO A 65 17.94 -20.49 -22.41
N GLY A 66 16.83 -20.56 -21.67
CA GLY A 66 16.30 -21.80 -21.13
C GLY A 66 16.30 -21.95 -19.59
N VAL A 67 16.91 -21.04 -18.82
CA VAL A 67 16.84 -21.09 -17.35
C VAL A 67 15.56 -20.40 -16.87
N VAL A 68 14.58 -21.21 -16.46
CA VAL A 68 13.35 -20.73 -15.81
C VAL A 68 13.59 -20.66 -14.31
N VAL A 69 13.68 -19.44 -13.75
CA VAL A 69 13.72 -19.23 -12.29
C VAL A 69 12.34 -19.53 -11.73
N PRO A 70 12.18 -20.47 -10.77
CA PRO A 70 10.90 -20.74 -10.14
C PRO A 70 10.26 -19.48 -9.57
N LEU A 71 8.94 -19.35 -9.66
CA LEU A 71 8.22 -18.16 -9.19
C LEU A 71 8.38 -17.94 -7.69
N GLU A 72 8.55 -19.00 -6.93
CA GLU A 72 8.80 -19.02 -5.48
C GLU A 72 10.15 -18.40 -5.10
N ALA A 73 11.10 -18.40 -6.02
CA ALA A 73 12.42 -17.81 -5.84
C ALA A 73 12.43 -16.27 -5.98
N HIS A 74 11.33 -15.68 -6.45
CA HIS A 74 11.20 -14.22 -6.58
C HIS A 74 10.82 -13.59 -5.24
N LEU A 75 11.25 -12.35 -4.99
CA LEU A 75 10.86 -11.59 -3.82
C LEU A 75 9.33 -11.38 -3.78
N PRO A 76 8.70 -11.34 -2.61
CA PRO A 76 7.36 -10.77 -2.51
C PRO A 76 7.40 -9.26 -2.79
N ALA A 77 6.21 -8.65 -2.94
CA ALA A 77 6.10 -7.22 -3.16
C ALA A 77 5.18 -6.56 -2.12
N VAL A 78 5.48 -5.31 -1.78
CA VAL A 78 4.65 -4.47 -0.91
C VAL A 78 4.40 -3.15 -1.62
N LEU A 79 3.13 -2.76 -1.80
CA LEU A 79 2.77 -1.38 -2.14
C LEU A 79 2.66 -0.58 -0.85
N TYR A 80 3.35 0.56 -0.79
CA TYR A 80 3.32 1.45 0.35
C TYR A 80 2.71 2.81 -0.01
N PHE A 81 1.84 3.32 0.87
CA PHE A 81 1.15 4.59 0.71
C PHE A 81 1.47 5.51 1.89
N HIS A 82 1.98 6.71 1.59
CA HIS A 82 2.33 7.71 2.60
C HIS A 82 1.10 8.34 3.24
N GLY A 83 1.28 9.02 4.38
CA GLY A 83 0.27 9.83 5.05
C GLY A 83 0.12 11.23 4.44
N GLY A 84 -0.65 12.08 5.13
CA GLY A 84 -0.87 13.49 4.76
C GLY A 84 -2.33 13.84 4.50
N GLY A 85 -3.27 13.13 5.13
CA GLY A 85 -4.70 13.46 5.12
C GLY A 85 -5.32 13.54 3.73
N PHE A 86 -4.83 12.78 2.75
CA PHE A 86 -5.20 12.83 1.32
C PHE A 86 -4.83 14.13 0.59
N CYS A 87 -4.38 15.17 1.29
CA CYS A 87 -4.21 16.53 0.79
C CYS A 87 -2.75 16.98 0.73
N ALA A 88 -1.86 16.24 1.35
CA ALA A 88 -0.44 16.54 1.46
C ALA A 88 0.38 15.24 1.44
N GLY A 89 1.70 15.40 1.55
CA GLY A 89 2.62 14.27 1.56
C GLY A 89 3.20 13.96 0.19
N SER A 90 4.23 13.13 0.22
CA SER A 90 5.03 12.77 -0.95
C SER A 90 5.72 11.42 -0.75
N LEU A 91 6.43 10.95 -1.76
CA LEU A 91 7.28 9.78 -1.66
C LEU A 91 8.38 9.93 -0.58
N ASP A 92 8.83 11.16 -0.31
CA ASP A 92 9.86 11.44 0.69
C ASP A 92 9.34 11.28 2.12
N ASP A 93 8.08 11.60 2.38
CA ASP A 93 7.43 11.40 3.68
C ASP A 93 7.25 9.91 4.00
N GLY A 94 7.10 9.07 2.98
CA GLY A 94 7.03 7.61 3.10
C GLY A 94 8.38 6.90 3.08
N ASP A 95 9.49 7.59 2.79
CA ASP A 95 10.80 6.99 2.47
C ASP A 95 11.36 6.15 3.62
N ALA A 96 11.31 6.67 4.85
CA ALA A 96 11.85 5.96 6.03
C ALA A 96 11.15 4.62 6.27
N ALA A 97 9.82 4.59 6.22
CA ALA A 97 9.04 3.38 6.39
C ALA A 97 9.26 2.41 5.22
N ALA A 98 9.26 2.90 3.98
CA ALA A 98 9.48 2.08 2.79
C ALA A 98 10.87 1.42 2.79
N ARG A 99 11.94 2.17 3.15
CA ARG A 99 13.29 1.63 3.33
C ARG A 99 13.35 0.58 4.42
N TYR A 100 12.74 0.88 5.58
CA TYR A 100 12.70 -0.08 6.68
C TYR A 100 12.06 -1.40 6.24
N LEU A 101 10.90 -1.34 5.60
CA LEU A 101 10.20 -2.52 5.11
C LEU A 101 11.02 -3.27 4.04
N ALA A 102 11.64 -2.57 3.09
CA ALA A 102 12.47 -3.21 2.07
C ALA A 102 13.67 -3.96 2.66
N THR A 103 14.23 -3.46 3.77
CA THR A 103 15.37 -4.06 4.44
C THR A 103 14.99 -5.24 5.33
N HIS A 104 13.84 -5.14 6.05
CA HIS A 104 13.46 -6.11 7.08
C HIS A 104 12.41 -7.12 6.62
N VAL A 105 11.63 -6.80 5.58
CA VAL A 105 10.81 -7.75 4.83
C VAL A 105 11.57 -8.01 3.54
N PRO A 106 12.13 -9.20 3.27
CA PRO A 106 12.85 -9.42 2.01
C PRO A 106 11.87 -9.34 0.83
N ALA A 107 11.51 -8.09 0.48
CA ALA A 107 10.48 -7.73 -0.49
C ALA A 107 10.93 -6.58 -1.40
N LEU A 108 10.36 -6.53 -2.60
CA LEU A 108 10.33 -5.31 -3.40
C LEU A 108 9.27 -4.38 -2.79
N VAL A 109 9.68 -3.25 -2.22
CA VAL A 109 8.73 -2.23 -1.74
C VAL A 109 8.56 -1.17 -2.83
N VAL A 110 7.31 -0.81 -3.12
CA VAL A 110 6.94 0.19 -4.12
C VAL A 110 6.10 1.26 -3.44
N SER A 111 6.70 2.42 -3.18
CA SER A 111 5.99 3.59 -2.66
C SER A 111 5.27 4.32 -3.80
N VAL A 112 4.01 4.69 -3.56
CA VAL A 112 3.11 5.26 -4.57
C VAL A 112 2.87 6.73 -4.30
N GLY A 113 3.29 7.61 -5.22
CA GLY A 113 2.99 9.04 -5.19
C GLY A 113 1.60 9.32 -5.78
N TYR A 114 0.57 8.94 -5.04
CA TYR A 114 -0.82 9.03 -5.45
C TYR A 114 -1.31 10.48 -5.57
N SER A 115 -2.36 10.71 -6.35
CA SER A 115 -2.98 12.02 -6.58
C SER A 115 -3.60 12.59 -5.32
N LEU A 116 -3.37 13.88 -5.04
CA LEU A 116 -3.78 14.56 -3.82
C LEU A 116 -5.01 15.47 -4.07
N ALA A 117 -5.87 15.54 -3.07
CA ALA A 117 -6.96 16.52 -3.00
C ALA A 117 -6.40 17.90 -2.54
N PRO A 118 -7.06 19.00 -2.85
CA PRO A 118 -8.35 19.11 -3.54
C PRO A 118 -8.27 19.05 -5.07
N GLU A 119 -7.08 19.06 -5.67
CA GLU A 119 -6.91 19.06 -7.13
C GLU A 119 -7.45 17.77 -7.76
N HIS A 120 -7.23 16.67 -7.08
CA HIS A 120 -7.66 15.32 -7.52
C HIS A 120 -8.39 14.61 -6.36
N PRO A 121 -9.67 14.94 -6.13
CA PRO A 121 -10.45 14.34 -5.06
C PRO A 121 -10.77 12.86 -5.34
N PHE A 122 -11.42 12.22 -4.41
CA PHE A 122 -11.93 10.85 -4.59
C PHE A 122 -12.72 10.72 -5.90
N PRO A 123 -12.47 9.66 -6.70
CA PRO A 123 -11.72 8.45 -6.39
C PRO A 123 -10.26 8.41 -6.91
N ALA A 124 -9.61 9.54 -7.17
CA ALA A 124 -8.31 9.58 -7.85
C ALA A 124 -7.24 8.71 -7.12
N ALA A 125 -7.03 8.91 -5.82
CA ALA A 125 -6.02 8.18 -5.08
C ALA A 125 -6.23 6.65 -5.03
N PRO A 126 -7.42 6.08 -4.75
CA PRO A 126 -7.64 4.64 -4.82
C PRO A 126 -7.53 4.07 -6.23
N GLU A 127 -7.90 4.82 -7.27
CA GLU A 127 -7.69 4.38 -8.66
C GLU A 127 -6.21 4.43 -9.08
N ASP A 128 -5.42 5.38 -8.56
CA ASP A 128 -3.97 5.39 -8.72
C ASP A 128 -3.32 4.19 -8.03
N ALA A 129 -3.78 3.85 -6.82
CA ALA A 129 -3.34 2.65 -6.12
C ALA A 129 -3.65 1.37 -6.94
N TRP A 130 -4.83 1.31 -7.54
CA TRP A 130 -5.20 0.23 -8.46
C TRP A 130 -4.30 0.17 -9.70
N ASN A 131 -4.01 1.31 -10.33
CA ASN A 131 -3.12 1.38 -11.48
C ASN A 131 -1.68 0.96 -11.11
N ALA A 132 -1.19 1.34 -9.93
CA ALA A 132 0.10 0.90 -9.39
C ALA A 132 0.12 -0.63 -9.18
N ALA A 133 -0.94 -1.20 -8.62
CA ALA A 133 -1.06 -2.65 -8.44
C ALA A 133 -1.07 -3.39 -9.78
N ARG A 134 -1.82 -2.91 -10.76
CA ARG A 134 -1.83 -3.48 -12.13
C ARG A 134 -0.48 -3.36 -12.83
N TRP A 135 0.20 -2.24 -12.65
CA TRP A 135 1.55 -2.06 -13.19
C TRP A 135 2.51 -3.08 -12.55
N LEU A 136 2.46 -3.22 -11.23
CA LEU A 136 3.29 -4.19 -10.52
C LEU A 136 3.02 -5.64 -10.97
N GLN A 137 1.76 -6.04 -11.15
CA GLN A 137 1.40 -7.36 -11.69
C GLN A 137 2.10 -7.67 -13.03
N ARG A 138 2.25 -6.66 -13.90
CA ARG A 138 2.86 -6.83 -15.22
C ARG A 138 4.38 -6.78 -15.18
N HIS A 139 4.97 -6.04 -14.24
CA HIS A 139 6.40 -5.70 -14.26
C HIS A 139 7.21 -6.31 -13.10
N ALA A 140 6.57 -6.89 -12.07
CA ALA A 140 7.24 -7.40 -10.88
C ALA A 140 8.44 -8.32 -11.20
N ARG A 141 8.30 -9.21 -12.15
CA ARG A 141 9.36 -10.15 -12.57
C ARG A 141 10.63 -9.43 -13.06
N ARG A 142 10.50 -8.28 -13.74
CA ARG A 142 11.63 -7.46 -14.18
C ARG A 142 12.46 -6.95 -12.99
N TYR A 143 11.81 -6.78 -11.85
CA TYR A 143 12.43 -6.35 -10.60
C TYR A 143 12.77 -7.51 -9.66
N GLY A 144 12.68 -8.75 -10.13
CA GLY A 144 12.93 -9.94 -9.33
C GLY A 144 11.86 -10.24 -8.29
N ALA A 145 10.64 -9.74 -8.48
CA ALA A 145 9.52 -9.94 -7.55
C ALA A 145 8.42 -10.81 -8.16
N SER A 146 7.68 -11.49 -7.29
CA SER A 146 6.53 -12.31 -7.66
C SER A 146 5.26 -11.47 -7.68
N PRO A 147 4.51 -11.43 -8.79
CA PRO A 147 3.22 -10.74 -8.83
C PRO A 147 2.14 -11.43 -7.97
N ARG A 148 2.36 -12.66 -7.52
CA ARG A 148 1.39 -13.45 -6.73
C ARG A 148 1.53 -13.26 -5.23
N ARG A 149 2.63 -12.70 -4.74
CA ARG A 149 2.89 -12.44 -3.33
C ARG A 149 2.91 -10.95 -3.08
N LEU A 150 1.73 -10.33 -3.07
CA LEU A 150 1.52 -8.91 -2.91
C LEU A 150 0.88 -8.60 -1.57
N ALA A 151 1.45 -7.66 -0.84
CA ALA A 151 0.83 -7.01 0.31
C ALA A 151 0.74 -5.51 0.09
N VAL A 152 -0.06 -4.85 0.92
CA VAL A 152 -0.18 -3.39 0.95
C VAL A 152 0.09 -2.88 2.36
N ALA A 153 0.63 -1.68 2.47
CA ALA A 153 0.83 -1.01 3.75
C ALA A 153 0.66 0.50 3.58
N GLY A 154 0.26 1.19 4.64
CA GLY A 154 0.13 2.64 4.59
C GLY A 154 -0.10 3.25 5.96
N HIS A 155 0.20 4.54 6.06
CA HIS A 155 0.02 5.37 7.24
C HIS A 155 -1.06 6.42 6.99
N ASP A 156 -1.91 6.70 7.99
CA ASP A 156 -2.90 7.77 7.93
C ASP A 156 -3.84 7.62 6.71
N ALA A 157 -3.92 8.61 5.82
CA ALA A 157 -4.63 8.54 4.54
C ALA A 157 -4.13 7.39 3.65
N GLY A 158 -2.81 7.11 3.68
CA GLY A 158 -2.24 5.96 2.99
C GLY A 158 -2.76 4.63 3.52
N GLY A 159 -3.10 4.55 4.80
CA GLY A 159 -3.80 3.39 5.39
C GLY A 159 -5.22 3.22 4.83
N ASN A 160 -5.94 4.31 4.62
CA ASN A 160 -7.25 4.28 3.95
C ASN A 160 -7.11 3.79 2.50
N ILE A 161 -6.15 4.35 1.74
CA ILE A 161 -5.90 3.99 0.35
C ILE A 161 -5.48 2.51 0.22
N ALA A 162 -4.64 2.01 1.13
CA ALA A 162 -4.27 0.60 1.19
C ALA A 162 -5.50 -0.29 1.40
N THR A 163 -6.38 0.08 2.34
CA THR A 163 -7.64 -0.63 2.59
C THR A 163 -8.57 -0.56 1.38
N ALA A 164 -8.75 0.62 0.78
CA ALA A 164 -9.55 0.80 -0.43
C ALA A 164 -9.04 -0.11 -1.57
N LEU A 165 -7.72 -0.20 -1.76
CA LEU A 165 -7.13 -1.08 -2.77
C LEU A 165 -7.45 -2.55 -2.51
N THR A 166 -7.47 -3.02 -1.24
CA THR A 166 -7.84 -4.42 -0.94
C THR A 166 -9.31 -4.69 -1.26
N MET A 167 -10.19 -3.74 -1.00
CA MET A 167 -11.61 -3.84 -1.36
C MET A 167 -11.80 -3.86 -2.87
N ILE A 168 -11.12 -2.96 -3.60
CA ILE A 168 -11.14 -2.89 -5.07
C ILE A 168 -10.63 -4.20 -5.68
N ALA A 169 -9.52 -4.72 -5.16
CA ALA A 169 -8.90 -5.96 -5.63
C ALA A 169 -9.83 -7.16 -5.47
N ARG A 170 -10.49 -7.28 -4.31
CA ARG A 170 -11.50 -8.31 -4.06
C ARG A 170 -12.71 -8.15 -5.00
N ASP A 171 -13.22 -6.94 -5.13
CA ASP A 171 -14.45 -6.69 -5.89
C ASP A 171 -14.24 -6.83 -7.40
N ARG A 172 -13.06 -6.50 -7.91
CA ARG A 172 -12.70 -6.69 -9.34
C ARG A 172 -12.17 -8.10 -9.64
N GLY A 173 -11.65 -8.82 -8.65
CA GLY A 173 -11.19 -10.20 -8.80
C GLY A 173 -9.94 -10.41 -9.67
N GLU A 174 -9.24 -9.33 -10.03
CA GLU A 174 -8.10 -9.39 -10.95
C GLU A 174 -6.74 -9.55 -10.24
N ILE A 175 -6.64 -9.07 -9.00
CA ILE A 175 -5.40 -9.02 -8.23
C ILE A 175 -5.63 -9.61 -6.85
N ALA A 176 -4.82 -10.60 -6.47
CA ALA A 176 -4.84 -11.13 -5.12
C ALA A 176 -3.86 -10.36 -4.22
N ILE A 177 -4.35 -9.87 -3.08
CA ILE A 177 -3.55 -9.24 -2.03
C ILE A 177 -3.53 -10.18 -0.83
N SER A 178 -2.33 -10.53 -0.36
CA SER A 178 -2.13 -11.53 0.69
C SER A 178 -2.29 -10.97 2.09
N ALA A 179 -1.97 -9.67 2.27
CA ALA A 179 -2.01 -9.01 3.56
C ALA A 179 -2.12 -7.48 3.42
N GLN A 180 -2.63 -6.83 4.46
CA GLN A 180 -2.56 -5.38 4.61
C GLN A 180 -2.04 -4.99 6.00
N ALA A 181 -1.21 -3.94 6.08
CA ALA A 181 -0.70 -3.37 7.33
C ALA A 181 -1.02 -1.87 7.38
N LEU A 182 -1.80 -1.47 8.36
CA LEU A 182 -2.35 -0.13 8.50
C LEU A 182 -1.79 0.53 9.76
N LEU A 183 -1.13 1.68 9.60
CA LEU A 183 -0.58 2.46 10.70
C LEU A 183 -1.44 3.71 10.89
N ALA A 184 -2.08 3.85 12.05
CA ALA A 184 -2.97 4.98 12.38
C ALA A 184 -3.89 5.40 11.21
N PRO A 185 -4.66 4.47 10.62
CA PRO A 185 -5.39 4.76 9.38
C PRO A 185 -6.58 5.70 9.62
N LEU A 186 -6.84 6.63 8.67
CA LEU A 186 -8.07 7.40 8.55
C LEU A 186 -9.18 6.51 7.94
N LEU A 187 -10.26 6.22 8.67
CA LEU A 187 -11.26 5.23 8.24
C LEU A 187 -12.71 5.74 8.25
N ASP A 188 -12.96 6.86 8.95
CA ASP A 188 -14.32 7.40 9.16
C ASP A 188 -14.45 8.87 8.79
N PRO A 189 -14.94 9.22 7.58
CA PRO A 189 -15.17 10.61 7.19
C PRO A 189 -16.24 11.33 8.02
N SER A 190 -17.02 10.62 8.85
CA SER A 190 -18.00 11.25 9.74
C SER A 190 -17.34 11.98 10.90
N MET A 191 -16.11 11.59 11.26
CA MET A 191 -15.36 12.11 12.41
C MET A 191 -16.15 12.00 13.74
N THR A 192 -16.99 10.98 13.88
CA THR A 192 -17.82 10.78 15.07
C THR A 192 -17.25 9.73 16.02
N ARG A 193 -16.27 8.96 15.58
CA ARG A 193 -15.65 7.87 16.34
C ARG A 193 -14.20 8.20 16.70
N LEU A 194 -14.06 9.29 17.44
CA LEU A 194 -12.76 9.78 17.90
C LEU A 194 -12.56 9.47 19.39
N ALA A 195 -11.31 9.47 19.84
CA ALA A 195 -10.99 9.47 21.25
C ALA A 195 -11.60 10.69 21.95
N ASP A 196 -11.79 10.59 23.25
CA ASP A 196 -12.28 11.72 24.04
C ASP A 196 -11.29 12.90 23.98
N GLY A 197 -11.78 14.11 24.21
CA GLY A 197 -10.96 15.33 24.14
C GLY A 197 -9.85 15.43 25.21
N ARG A 198 -9.67 14.39 26.04
CA ARG A 198 -8.57 14.28 27.00
C ARG A 198 -7.39 13.48 26.47
N THR A 199 -7.57 12.75 25.37
CA THR A 199 -6.49 11.99 24.73
C THR A 199 -5.50 12.97 24.11
N PRO A 200 -4.23 12.98 24.56
CA PRO A 200 -3.21 13.75 23.86
C PRO A 200 -3.12 13.31 22.42
N SER A 201 -3.03 14.26 21.50
CA SER A 201 -2.90 13.95 20.06
C SER A 201 -2.09 15.04 19.38
N ASP A 202 -1.28 14.67 18.41
CA ASP A 202 -0.52 15.58 17.54
C ASP A 202 -1.26 15.91 16.24
N ILE A 203 -2.53 15.49 16.14
CA ILE A 203 -3.47 15.87 15.08
C ILE A 203 -4.77 16.37 15.68
N GLU A 204 -5.49 17.22 14.95
CA GLU A 204 -6.77 17.78 15.37
C GLU A 204 -7.93 17.24 14.52
N ALA A 205 -9.07 16.98 15.18
CA ALA A 205 -10.30 16.54 14.51
C ALA A 205 -10.76 17.53 13.43
N SER A 206 -10.55 18.83 13.67
CA SER A 206 -10.88 19.91 12.72
C SER A 206 -10.04 19.83 11.44
N GLU A 207 -8.77 19.50 11.54
CA GLU A 207 -7.85 19.30 10.40
C GLU A 207 -8.22 18.07 9.60
N CYS A 208 -8.43 16.94 10.28
CA CYS A 208 -8.91 15.70 9.63
C CYS A 208 -10.23 15.94 8.89
N ALA A 209 -11.17 16.64 9.51
CA ALA A 209 -12.45 16.99 8.89
C ALA A 209 -12.27 17.92 7.67
N GLN A 210 -11.30 18.83 7.70
CA GLN A 210 -10.98 19.67 6.54
C GLN A 210 -10.39 18.85 5.40
N CYS A 211 -9.47 17.94 5.70
CA CYS A 211 -8.90 17.02 4.71
C CYS A 211 -9.99 16.16 4.06
N TYR A 212 -10.89 15.58 4.84
CA TYR A 212 -12.02 14.83 4.31
C TYR A 212 -12.96 15.67 3.45
N ARG A 213 -13.22 16.94 3.79
CA ARG A 213 -14.04 17.84 2.94
C ARG A 213 -13.40 18.10 1.58
N LYS A 214 -12.08 18.21 1.53
CA LYS A 214 -11.32 18.38 0.27
C LYS A 214 -11.27 17.08 -0.53
N TYR A 215 -11.08 15.95 0.15
CA TYR A 215 -11.01 14.64 -0.48
C TYR A 215 -12.36 14.14 -0.98
N LEU A 216 -13.45 14.40 -0.23
CA LEU A 216 -14.82 13.96 -0.50
C LEU A 216 -15.74 15.18 -0.68
N PRO A 217 -15.67 15.90 -1.81
CA PRO A 217 -16.45 17.12 -2.04
C PRO A 217 -17.97 16.87 -2.10
N HIS A 218 -18.38 15.65 -2.43
CA HIS A 218 -19.80 15.29 -2.49
C HIS A 218 -20.22 14.46 -1.27
N ALA A 219 -21.35 14.81 -0.64
CA ALA A 219 -21.81 14.14 0.59
C ALA A 219 -22.00 12.62 0.42
N THR A 220 -22.45 12.17 -0.75
CA THR A 220 -22.64 10.74 -1.07
C THR A 220 -21.36 9.94 -1.06
N GLN A 221 -20.19 10.57 -1.32
CA GLN A 221 -18.89 9.91 -1.30
C GLN A 221 -18.48 9.49 0.11
N ARG A 222 -19.00 10.18 1.14
CA ARG A 222 -18.70 9.87 2.55
C ARG A 222 -19.25 8.54 3.04
N LEU A 223 -20.13 7.92 2.26
CA LEU A 223 -20.69 6.59 2.52
C LEU A 223 -20.12 5.53 1.57
N HIS A 224 -19.23 5.94 0.67
CA HIS A 224 -18.65 5.02 -0.29
C HIS A 224 -17.63 4.10 0.42
N PRO A 225 -17.72 2.75 0.30
CA PRO A 225 -16.87 1.82 1.05
C PRO A 225 -15.35 2.02 0.81
N TYR A 226 -14.94 2.52 -0.35
CA TYR A 226 -13.53 2.80 -0.64
C TYR A 226 -13.04 4.15 -0.07
N ALA A 227 -13.94 5.02 0.39
CA ALA A 227 -13.60 6.27 1.06
C ALA A 227 -13.82 6.20 2.57
N ALA A 228 -14.79 5.40 3.00
CA ALA A 228 -15.21 5.20 4.39
C ALA A 228 -15.20 3.70 4.74
N PRO A 229 -14.01 3.07 4.89
CA PRO A 229 -13.91 1.65 5.17
C PRO A 229 -14.70 1.18 6.40
N LEU A 230 -14.81 2.03 7.43
CA LEU A 230 -15.55 1.74 8.65
C LEU A 230 -17.07 1.70 8.45
N GLU A 231 -17.59 2.33 7.41
CA GLU A 231 -19.01 2.26 7.04
C GLU A 231 -19.33 1.06 6.11
N SER A 232 -18.30 0.35 5.66
CA SER A 232 -18.49 -0.81 4.78
C SER A 232 -19.03 -2.00 5.56
N ARG A 233 -20.15 -2.56 5.09
CA ARG A 233 -20.69 -3.83 5.59
C ARG A 233 -20.14 -5.06 4.87
N ARG A 234 -19.27 -4.86 3.88
CA ARG A 234 -18.71 -5.92 3.02
C ARG A 234 -17.24 -6.11 3.32
N LEU A 235 -16.90 -6.56 4.55
CA LEU A 235 -15.53 -6.79 4.99
C LEU A 235 -15.06 -8.24 4.79
N ALA A 236 -15.97 -9.19 4.65
CA ALA A 236 -15.62 -10.58 4.40
C ALA A 236 -14.76 -10.73 3.13
N GLY A 237 -13.79 -11.64 3.19
CA GLY A 237 -12.88 -11.92 2.07
C GLY A 237 -11.75 -10.89 1.87
N LEU A 238 -11.63 -9.91 2.77
CA LEU A 238 -10.44 -9.04 2.81
C LEU A 238 -9.22 -9.83 3.30
N PRO A 239 -7.99 -9.43 2.93
CA PRO A 239 -6.78 -10.12 3.32
C PRO A 239 -6.51 -10.02 4.82
N ALA A 240 -5.64 -10.91 5.32
CA ALA A 240 -5.16 -10.81 6.70
C ALA A 240 -4.63 -9.39 6.99
N THR A 241 -5.04 -8.83 8.14
CA THR A 241 -4.84 -7.41 8.46
C THR A 241 -4.04 -7.24 9.75
N LEU A 242 -3.08 -6.32 9.74
CA LEU A 242 -2.48 -5.72 10.92
C LEU A 242 -2.92 -4.26 11.01
N ILE A 243 -3.39 -3.84 12.19
CA ILE A 243 -3.64 -2.44 12.51
C ILE A 243 -2.76 -2.05 13.69
N ALA A 244 -1.88 -1.07 13.48
CA ALA A 244 -1.12 -0.42 14.54
C ALA A 244 -1.74 0.95 14.81
N SER A 245 -2.19 1.20 16.04
CA SER A 245 -2.68 2.49 16.51
C SER A 245 -1.70 3.11 17.51
N ALA A 246 -1.82 4.41 17.75
CA ALA A 246 -0.99 5.15 18.68
C ALA A 246 -1.80 5.55 19.92
N GLU A 247 -1.18 5.54 21.11
CA GLU A 247 -1.84 5.93 22.36
C GLU A 247 -2.21 7.42 22.35
N HIS A 248 -1.33 8.27 21.76
CA HIS A 248 -1.54 9.70 21.64
C HIS A 248 -2.04 10.06 20.24
N ASP A 249 -3.20 9.48 19.87
CA ASP A 249 -3.83 9.67 18.58
C ASP A 249 -5.36 9.62 18.75
N LEU A 250 -6.04 10.66 18.31
CA LEU A 250 -7.50 10.71 18.38
C LEU A 250 -8.19 9.64 17.50
N LEU A 251 -7.50 9.12 16.48
CA LEU A 251 -8.02 8.13 15.53
C LEU A 251 -7.91 6.67 16.03
N HIS A 252 -7.28 6.42 17.21
CA HIS A 252 -7.13 5.04 17.67
C HIS A 252 -8.47 4.33 17.85
N VAL A 253 -9.53 5.06 18.18
CA VAL A 253 -10.88 4.49 18.40
C VAL A 253 -11.46 3.94 17.10
N GLU A 254 -11.37 4.68 16.00
CA GLU A 254 -11.85 4.20 14.68
C GLU A 254 -11.01 3.04 14.15
N ALA A 255 -9.70 3.08 14.36
CA ALA A 255 -8.77 2.03 13.97
C ALA A 255 -9.08 0.70 14.69
N GLU A 256 -9.29 0.74 16.01
CA GLU A 256 -9.61 -0.43 16.80
C GLU A 256 -11.05 -0.95 16.56
N LYS A 257 -11.99 -0.04 16.30
CA LYS A 257 -13.34 -0.43 15.89
C LYS A 257 -13.29 -1.16 14.55
N TYR A 258 -12.53 -0.67 13.59
CA TYR A 258 -12.38 -1.34 12.30
C TYR A 258 -11.74 -2.74 12.44
N ALA A 259 -10.76 -2.90 13.35
CA ALA A 259 -10.23 -4.21 13.68
C ALA A 259 -11.31 -5.17 14.18
N ALA A 260 -12.19 -4.69 15.08
CA ALA A 260 -13.30 -5.49 15.61
C ALA A 260 -14.29 -5.90 14.51
N GLU A 261 -14.63 -5.00 13.60
CA GLU A 261 -15.51 -5.28 12.45
C GLU A 261 -14.87 -6.30 11.48
N LEU A 262 -13.57 -6.21 11.24
CA LEU A 262 -12.83 -7.19 10.43
C LEU A 262 -12.86 -8.59 11.07
N ILE A 263 -12.61 -8.66 12.38
CA ILE A 263 -12.69 -9.92 13.16
C ILE A 263 -14.10 -10.51 13.07
N ALA A 264 -15.13 -9.69 13.27
CA ALA A 264 -16.53 -10.11 13.17
C ALA A 264 -16.88 -10.63 11.76
N ALA A 265 -16.23 -10.10 10.72
CA ALA A 265 -16.37 -10.53 9.33
C ALA A 265 -15.53 -11.79 8.98
N GLY A 266 -14.81 -12.37 9.94
CA GLY A 266 -13.96 -13.55 9.75
C GLY A 266 -12.60 -13.27 9.11
N VAL A 267 -12.16 -12.00 9.08
CA VAL A 267 -10.84 -11.61 8.57
C VAL A 267 -9.78 -11.82 9.67
N PRO A 268 -8.70 -12.58 9.41
CA PRO A 268 -7.61 -12.71 10.37
C PRO A 268 -6.97 -11.35 10.66
N THR A 269 -7.18 -10.84 11.86
CA THR A 269 -6.78 -9.47 12.23
C THR A 269 -5.92 -9.46 13.49
N GLN A 270 -4.83 -8.71 13.43
CA GLN A 270 -3.99 -8.34 14.57
C GLN A 270 -4.14 -6.84 14.79
N VAL A 271 -4.31 -6.41 16.04
CA VAL A 271 -4.38 -4.99 16.41
C VAL A 271 -3.47 -4.74 17.61
N THR A 272 -2.69 -3.65 17.54
CA THR A 272 -1.77 -3.24 18.61
C THR A 272 -1.85 -1.73 18.80
N ARG A 273 -2.04 -1.28 20.05
CA ARG A 273 -1.88 0.12 20.42
C ARG A 273 -0.49 0.35 21.00
N HIS A 274 0.32 1.16 20.32
CA HIS A 274 1.67 1.49 20.76
C HIS A 274 1.64 2.60 21.82
N ARG A 275 2.19 2.28 23.00
CA ARG A 275 2.28 3.23 24.13
C ARG A 275 3.20 4.39 23.78
N SER A 276 2.87 5.57 24.28
CA SER A 276 3.63 6.82 24.10
C SER A 276 3.88 7.20 22.63
N ALA A 277 3.22 6.55 21.69
CA ALA A 277 3.30 6.90 20.28
C ALA A 277 2.25 7.98 19.96
N SER A 278 2.61 8.90 19.07
CA SER A 278 1.69 9.86 18.45
C SER A 278 1.30 9.43 17.05
N HIS A 279 0.30 10.06 16.47
CA HIS A 279 -0.17 9.78 15.11
C HIS A 279 0.97 9.88 14.09
N HIS A 280 1.62 11.04 14.00
CA HIS A 280 2.73 11.26 13.05
C HIS A 280 3.95 10.39 13.38
N GLY A 281 4.25 10.18 14.66
CA GLY A 281 5.40 9.40 15.09
C GLY A 281 5.31 7.92 14.79
N LEU A 282 4.10 7.37 14.63
CA LEU A 282 3.89 5.92 14.51
C LEU A 282 4.58 5.33 13.26
N ALA A 283 4.54 6.03 12.12
CA ALA A 283 5.14 5.56 10.86
C ALA A 283 6.67 5.50 10.88
N ALA A 284 7.31 6.16 11.85
CA ALA A 284 8.76 6.11 12.07
C ALA A 284 9.14 5.34 13.34
N LEU A 285 8.16 4.85 14.13
CA LEU A 285 8.41 4.17 15.39
C LEU A 285 9.02 2.78 15.15
N PRO A 286 10.26 2.50 15.63
CA PRO A 286 10.90 1.21 15.36
C PRO A 286 10.11 0.01 15.85
N ALA A 287 9.35 0.13 16.95
CA ALA A 287 8.50 -0.95 17.46
C ALA A 287 7.35 -1.28 16.50
N ALA A 288 6.66 -0.26 15.98
CA ALA A 288 5.57 -0.44 15.01
C ALA A 288 6.10 -1.00 13.68
N LEU A 289 7.20 -0.46 13.18
CA LEU A 289 7.81 -0.94 11.93
C LEU A 289 8.31 -2.38 12.04
N ARG A 290 8.89 -2.80 13.19
CA ARG A 290 9.26 -4.20 13.44
C ARG A 290 8.04 -5.13 13.42
N GLU A 291 6.94 -4.70 14.03
CA GLU A 291 5.69 -5.46 14.05
C GLU A 291 5.12 -5.63 12.65
N VAL A 292 5.04 -4.55 11.86
CA VAL A 292 4.63 -4.58 10.45
C VAL A 292 5.51 -5.51 9.64
N ALA A 293 6.84 -5.38 9.78
CA ALA A 293 7.78 -6.23 9.05
C ALA A 293 7.61 -7.71 9.40
N ALA A 294 7.49 -8.05 10.69
CA ALA A 294 7.27 -9.42 11.14
C ALA A 294 5.94 -9.99 10.64
N PHE A 295 4.89 -9.19 10.65
CA PHE A 295 3.58 -9.58 10.12
C PHE A 295 3.64 -9.85 8.62
N LEU A 296 4.19 -8.91 7.83
CA LEU A 296 4.30 -9.05 6.38
C LEU A 296 5.20 -10.23 5.99
N THR A 297 6.32 -10.43 6.68
CA THR A 297 7.22 -11.59 6.43
C THR A 297 6.47 -12.90 6.57
N ARG A 298 5.68 -13.07 7.65
CA ARG A 298 4.88 -14.29 7.84
C ARG A 298 3.82 -14.49 6.75
N ARG A 299 3.16 -13.42 6.32
CA ARG A 299 2.05 -13.47 5.35
C ARG A 299 2.51 -13.60 3.91
N LEU A 300 3.73 -13.16 3.63
CA LEU A 300 4.36 -13.21 2.31
C LEU A 300 5.32 -14.40 2.16
N ALA A 301 5.47 -15.24 3.17
CA ALA A 301 6.25 -16.47 3.06
C ALA A 301 5.71 -17.35 1.92
N PRO A 302 6.58 -18.07 1.19
CA PRO A 302 6.13 -19.06 0.24
C PRO A 302 5.22 -20.10 0.96
N PRO A 303 4.23 -20.67 0.30
CA PRO A 303 3.51 -21.81 0.86
C PRO A 303 4.52 -22.90 1.24
N ALA A 304 4.35 -23.50 2.42
CA ALA A 304 5.17 -24.64 2.81
C ALA A 304 5.11 -25.70 1.69
N ALA A 305 6.26 -26.20 1.26
CA ALA A 305 6.30 -27.31 0.34
C ALA A 305 5.50 -28.46 0.97
N GLY A 306 4.37 -28.81 0.38
CA GLY A 306 3.60 -29.96 0.82
C GLY A 306 4.50 -31.20 0.82
N PRO A 307 4.24 -32.21 1.69
CA PRO A 307 4.99 -33.45 1.64
C PRO A 307 4.89 -34.02 0.22
N THR A 308 6.05 -34.21 -0.40
CA THR A 308 6.18 -34.92 -1.67
C THR A 308 5.58 -36.31 -1.45
N GLN A 309 4.43 -36.59 -2.09
CA GLN A 309 3.84 -37.90 -2.16
C GLN A 309 4.62 -38.78 -3.12
#